data_2d09846eb4bf84b600111d31d5b101aa
#
_entry.id   2d09846eb4bf84b600111d31d5b101aa
#
_cell.length_a   1.000
_cell.length_b   1.000
_cell.length_c   1.000
_cell.angle_alpha   90.00
_cell.angle_beta   90.00
_cell.angle_gamma   90.00
#
_symmetry.space_group_name_H-M   'P 1'
#
loop_
_entity.id
_entity.type
_entity.pdbx_description
1 polymer ?
#
loop_
_entity_poly.entity_id
_entity_poly.type
_entity_poly.pdbx_seq_one_letter_code
_entity_poly.pdbx_strand_id
1 'polypeptide(L)'
;MYAEITFPLHAQRGAAYLTAPNIPARHAFSTRLGGVSTGVLESLNLSVRRGDTPENVRENWRRLGAAAGLDLTRAVYAKQVHSADVRIAHAADAQPPEHEPRFTCDGFVTNEPDVTLAVFMADCLPALLHDPAAGVIGAVHCGWRGSVADILGAAVAQMCALGAHPED
;
A
#
# COMPACT_ATOMS: atom_id res chain seq x y z
N MET A 1 -11.88 21.56 -18.77
CA MET A 1 -12.40 21.70 -17.39
C MET A 1 -12.04 20.41 -16.67
N TYR A 2 -11.10 20.45 -15.72
CA TYR A 2 -10.75 19.27 -14.93
C TYR A 2 -11.85 19.03 -13.91
N ALA A 3 -12.42 17.83 -13.88
CA ALA A 3 -13.35 17.46 -12.82
C ALA A 3 -12.60 17.47 -11.48
N GLU A 4 -13.17 18.10 -10.47
CA GLU A 4 -12.61 18.05 -9.12
C GLU A 4 -12.77 16.63 -8.59
N ILE A 5 -11.65 15.96 -8.37
CA ILE A 5 -11.64 14.61 -7.81
C ILE A 5 -11.55 14.75 -6.30
N THR A 6 -12.61 14.36 -5.60
CA THR A 6 -12.64 14.33 -4.14
C THR A 6 -12.31 12.93 -3.66
N PHE A 7 -11.32 12.83 -2.78
CA PHE A 7 -10.97 11.56 -2.10
C PHE A 7 -11.80 11.45 -0.82
N PRO A 8 -12.74 10.50 -0.73
CA PRO A 8 -13.54 10.31 0.48
C PRO A 8 -12.67 9.99 1.69
N LEU A 9 -12.87 10.75 2.78
CA LEU A 9 -12.27 10.49 4.09
C LEU A 9 -13.22 9.59 4.91
N HIS A 10 -12.71 8.48 5.34
CA HIS A 10 -13.39 7.55 6.22
C HIS A 10 -12.76 7.60 7.62
N ALA A 11 -13.59 7.69 8.66
CA ALA A 11 -13.16 7.66 10.05
C ALA A 11 -14.04 6.67 10.82
N GLN A 12 -13.67 5.40 10.75
CA GLN A 12 -14.43 4.32 11.33
C GLN A 12 -13.55 3.46 12.24
N ARG A 13 -14.12 2.93 13.31
CA ARG A 13 -13.44 2.00 14.22
C ARG A 13 -12.07 2.48 14.72
N GLY A 14 -11.91 3.79 14.82
CA GLY A 14 -10.72 4.43 15.41
C GLY A 14 -9.62 4.79 14.44
N ALA A 15 -9.57 4.30 13.20
CA ALA A 15 -8.59 4.72 12.18
C ALA A 15 -9.24 5.60 11.11
N ALA A 16 -8.49 6.58 10.61
CA ALA A 16 -8.91 7.43 9.50
C ALA A 16 -8.06 7.15 8.25
N TYR A 17 -8.73 7.01 7.10
CA TYR A 17 -8.12 6.73 5.82
C TYR A 17 -8.90 7.35 4.66
N LEU A 18 -8.25 7.50 3.51
CA LEU A 18 -8.84 7.99 2.26
C LEU A 18 -8.98 6.83 1.26
N THR A 19 -9.93 6.98 0.33
CA THR A 19 -10.05 6.09 -0.83
C THR A 19 -10.05 6.88 -2.12
N ALA A 20 -9.65 6.25 -3.23
CA ALA A 20 -9.73 6.80 -4.58
C ALA A 20 -11.04 6.33 -5.22
N PRO A 21 -11.91 7.25 -5.71
CA PRO A 21 -13.24 6.89 -6.19
C PRO A 21 -13.22 6.09 -7.50
N ASN A 22 -12.11 6.12 -8.22
CA ASN A 22 -11.91 5.41 -9.49
C ASN A 22 -11.31 4.00 -9.34
N ILE A 23 -11.02 3.56 -8.11
CA ILE A 23 -10.48 2.21 -7.86
C ILE A 23 -11.55 1.38 -7.13
N PRO A 24 -12.20 0.42 -7.80
CA PRO A 24 -13.22 -0.42 -7.18
C PRO A 24 -12.67 -1.49 -6.23
N ALA A 25 -11.39 -1.89 -6.39
CA ALA A 25 -10.75 -2.80 -5.44
C ALA A 25 -10.67 -2.17 -4.04
N ARG A 26 -10.75 -2.99 -2.99
CA ARG A 26 -10.59 -2.49 -1.61
C ARG A 26 -9.20 -1.92 -1.41
N HIS A 27 -9.14 -0.68 -0.93
CA HIS A 27 -7.88 0.00 -0.68
C HIS A 27 -8.02 1.06 0.41
N ALA A 28 -6.90 1.52 0.93
CA ALA A 28 -6.85 2.60 1.91
C ALA A 28 -5.54 3.38 1.78
N PHE A 29 -5.63 4.71 1.76
CA PHE A 29 -4.53 5.61 2.07
C PHE A 29 -4.66 6.01 3.54
N SER A 30 -3.84 5.44 4.41
CA SER A 30 -3.91 5.73 5.84
C SER A 30 -3.55 7.18 6.13
N THR A 31 -4.21 7.75 7.14
CA THR A 31 -3.74 8.97 7.78
C THR A 31 -2.90 8.61 9.00
N ARG A 32 -2.41 9.62 9.74
CA ARG A 32 -1.74 9.40 11.01
C ARG A 32 -2.69 9.20 12.21
N LEU A 33 -4.01 9.24 11.99
CA LEU A 33 -5.00 9.30 13.06
C LEU A 33 -5.59 7.93 13.41
N GLY A 34 -5.78 7.69 14.71
CA GLY A 34 -6.54 6.54 15.22
C GLY A 34 -5.68 5.35 15.66
N GLY A 35 -4.38 5.52 15.80
CA GLY A 35 -3.48 4.51 16.32
C GLY A 35 -3.27 4.55 17.84
N VAL A 36 -2.30 3.77 18.29
CA VAL A 36 -1.88 3.65 19.70
C VAL A 36 -0.47 4.18 19.97
N SER A 37 0.29 4.51 18.94
CA SER A 37 1.63 5.04 19.07
C SER A 37 1.61 6.41 19.75
N THR A 38 2.68 6.76 20.46
CA THR A 38 2.79 7.99 21.25
C THR A 38 4.00 8.83 20.84
N GLY A 39 4.08 10.06 21.36
CA GLY A 39 5.19 10.96 21.11
C GLY A 39 5.30 11.36 19.64
N VAL A 40 6.49 11.33 19.08
CA VAL A 40 6.74 11.72 17.67
C VAL A 40 6.05 10.80 16.65
N LEU A 41 5.66 9.60 17.06
CA LEU A 41 4.98 8.59 16.24
C LEU A 41 3.45 8.62 16.36
N GLU A 42 2.91 9.57 17.13
CA GLU A 42 1.45 9.67 17.34
C GLU A 42 0.71 9.90 16.02
N SER A 43 -0.27 9.08 15.72
CA SER A 43 -0.78 7.95 16.50
C SER A 43 -0.77 6.64 15.71
N LEU A 44 -0.97 6.65 14.37
CA LEU A 44 -1.13 5.46 13.52
C LEU A 44 0.22 5.15 12.79
N ASN A 45 1.29 4.94 13.55
CA ASN A 45 2.54 4.50 12.95
C ASN A 45 2.43 3.04 12.48
N LEU A 46 2.70 2.80 11.21
CA LEU A 46 2.60 1.48 10.57
C LEU A 46 3.98 0.84 10.30
N SER A 47 5.06 1.48 10.73
CA SER A 47 6.43 1.02 10.42
C SER A 47 7.20 0.63 11.68
N VAL A 48 7.70 -0.62 11.73
CA VAL A 48 8.64 -1.10 12.76
C VAL A 48 9.99 -0.38 12.70
N ARG A 49 10.33 0.22 11.57
CA ARG A 49 11.65 0.85 11.31
C ARG A 49 11.76 2.29 11.81
N ARG A 50 10.79 2.76 12.57
CA ARG A 50 10.74 4.12 13.14
C ARG A 50 10.96 4.15 14.65
N GLY A 51 11.28 3.01 15.28
CA GLY A 51 11.56 2.92 16.71
C GLY A 51 10.32 2.76 17.59
N ASP A 52 9.21 2.33 17.02
CA ASP A 52 8.01 1.94 17.77
C ASP A 52 8.13 0.48 18.26
N THR A 53 7.26 0.11 19.20
CA THR A 53 7.18 -1.28 19.64
C THR A 53 6.43 -2.13 18.60
N PRO A 54 6.81 -3.41 18.43
CA PRO A 54 6.09 -4.32 17.54
C PRO A 54 4.60 -4.44 17.87
N GLU A 55 4.24 -4.36 19.16
CA GLU A 55 2.87 -4.43 19.65
C GLU A 55 2.04 -3.23 19.16
N ASN A 56 2.60 -2.03 19.23
CA ASN A 56 1.94 -0.82 18.73
C ASN A 56 1.73 -0.90 17.22
N VAL A 57 2.76 -1.31 16.48
CA VAL A 57 2.66 -1.46 15.02
C VAL A 57 1.59 -2.49 14.66
N ARG A 58 1.60 -3.67 15.29
CA ARG A 58 0.58 -4.71 15.07
C ARG A 58 -0.83 -4.19 15.34
N GLU A 59 -1.04 -3.49 16.47
CA GLU A 59 -2.35 -2.93 16.81
C GLU A 59 -2.79 -1.85 15.83
N ASN A 60 -1.87 -0.99 15.35
CA ASN A 60 -2.16 0.03 14.36
C ASN A 60 -2.61 -0.59 13.02
N TRP A 61 -1.92 -1.63 12.55
CA TRP A 61 -2.33 -2.37 11.35
C TRP A 61 -3.69 -3.03 11.53
N ARG A 62 -3.93 -3.65 12.69
CA ARG A 62 -5.24 -4.24 13.02
C ARG A 62 -6.36 -3.21 12.98
N ARG A 63 -6.13 -2.00 13.51
CA ARG A 63 -7.13 -0.91 13.50
C ARG A 63 -7.41 -0.44 12.08
N LEU A 64 -6.38 -0.19 11.29
CA LEU A 64 -6.54 0.21 9.89
C LEU A 64 -7.28 -0.87 9.10
N GLY A 65 -6.90 -2.13 9.24
CA GLY A 65 -7.55 -3.25 8.58
C GLY A 65 -9.04 -3.36 8.93
N ALA A 66 -9.36 -3.26 10.24
CA ALA A 66 -10.74 -3.29 10.71
C ALA A 66 -11.58 -2.10 10.19
N ALA A 67 -10.96 -0.93 10.04
CA ALA A 67 -11.62 0.25 9.50
C ALA A 67 -11.88 0.13 7.98
N ALA A 68 -10.87 -0.31 7.24
CA ALA A 68 -10.91 -0.39 5.78
C ALA A 68 -11.52 -1.69 5.22
N GLY A 69 -11.81 -2.66 6.08
CA GLY A 69 -12.30 -3.98 5.66
C GLY A 69 -11.23 -4.80 4.93
N LEU A 70 -9.95 -4.60 5.27
CA LEU A 70 -8.80 -5.31 4.72
C LEU A 70 -8.24 -6.29 5.75
N ASP A 71 -7.79 -7.46 5.31
CA ASP A 71 -6.95 -8.30 6.17
C ASP A 71 -5.51 -7.77 6.12
N LEU A 72 -5.14 -7.06 7.18
CA LEU A 72 -3.81 -6.51 7.37
C LEU A 72 -3.02 -7.26 8.46
N THR A 73 -3.47 -8.42 8.89
CA THR A 73 -2.70 -9.30 9.80
C THR A 73 -1.49 -9.89 9.11
N ARG A 74 -1.58 -9.99 7.78
CA ARG A 74 -0.48 -10.35 6.88
C ARG A 74 -0.58 -9.51 5.61
N ALA A 75 0.54 -8.97 5.16
CA ALA A 75 0.60 -8.20 3.94
C ALA A 75 1.95 -8.43 3.22
N VAL A 76 1.99 -8.13 1.93
CA VAL A 76 3.25 -8.09 1.17
C VAL A 76 3.76 -6.66 1.16
N TYR A 77 4.95 -6.45 1.69
CA TYR A 77 5.62 -5.15 1.76
C TYR A 77 7.14 -5.30 1.69
N ALA A 78 7.83 -4.20 1.43
CA ALA A 78 9.27 -4.20 1.21
C ALA A 78 10.00 -3.10 1.98
N LYS A 79 11.32 -3.23 2.07
CA LYS A 79 12.21 -2.12 2.32
C LYS A 79 12.33 -1.29 1.04
N GLN A 80 11.64 -0.15 1.00
CA GLN A 80 11.67 0.79 -0.09
C GLN A 80 13.01 1.55 -0.10
N VAL A 81 13.60 1.71 -1.28
CA VAL A 81 14.93 2.30 -1.49
C VAL A 81 14.95 3.37 -2.57
N HIS A 82 13.77 3.78 -3.04
CA HIS A 82 13.56 4.73 -4.14
C HIS A 82 14.09 4.20 -5.48
N SER A 83 13.98 2.88 -5.70
CA SER A 83 14.30 2.23 -6.98
C SER A 83 13.11 2.26 -7.94
N ALA A 84 13.29 1.69 -9.13
CA ALA A 84 12.22 1.37 -10.06
C ALA A 84 11.87 -0.13 -10.04
N ASP A 85 12.29 -0.86 -9.02
CA ASP A 85 12.05 -2.30 -8.92
C ASP A 85 10.60 -2.54 -8.46
N VAL A 86 9.86 -3.29 -9.28
CA VAL A 86 8.50 -3.76 -9.01
C VAL A 86 8.48 -5.28 -9.10
N ARG A 87 7.90 -5.94 -8.11
CA ARG A 87 7.85 -7.40 -8.00
C ARG A 87 6.44 -7.94 -8.14
N ILE A 88 6.31 -9.12 -8.73
CA ILE A 88 5.08 -9.91 -8.61
C ILE A 88 5.04 -10.49 -7.20
N ALA A 89 3.94 -10.27 -6.51
CA ALA A 89 3.69 -10.74 -5.16
C ALA A 89 2.78 -11.96 -5.16
N HIS A 90 3.10 -12.91 -4.30
CA HIS A 90 2.35 -14.13 -4.08
C HIS A 90 1.85 -14.24 -2.64
N ALA A 91 0.81 -15.02 -2.40
CA ALA A 91 0.26 -15.22 -1.03
C ALA A 91 1.31 -15.74 -0.05
N ALA A 92 2.31 -16.52 -0.52
CA ALA A 92 3.42 -17.00 0.29
C ALA A 92 4.38 -15.88 0.75
N ASP A 93 4.35 -14.72 0.09
CA ASP A 93 5.19 -13.57 0.43
C ASP A 93 4.63 -12.75 1.59
N ALA A 94 3.36 -12.93 1.91
CA ALA A 94 2.68 -12.20 2.97
C ALA A 94 3.25 -12.52 4.36
N GLN A 95 3.49 -11.51 5.15
CA GLN A 95 4.09 -11.61 6.48
C GLN A 95 3.39 -10.71 7.50
N PRO A 96 3.51 -11.00 8.81
CA PRO A 96 3.01 -10.11 9.86
C PRO A 96 3.65 -8.73 9.76
N PRO A 97 2.87 -7.64 9.97
CA PRO A 97 3.32 -6.26 9.72
C PRO A 97 4.39 -5.76 10.70
N GLU A 98 4.56 -6.42 11.83
CA GLU A 98 5.59 -6.12 12.81
C GLU A 98 6.96 -6.75 12.51
N HIS A 99 7.08 -7.50 11.43
CA HIS A 99 8.35 -8.08 11.00
C HIS A 99 9.15 -7.12 10.10
N GLU A 100 10.47 -7.32 10.05
CA GLU A 100 11.29 -6.63 9.05
C GLU A 100 10.94 -7.11 7.65
N PRO A 101 10.93 -6.22 6.65
CA PRO A 101 10.63 -6.58 5.26
C PRO A 101 11.62 -7.61 4.70
N ARG A 102 11.08 -8.66 4.07
CA ARG A 102 11.90 -9.70 3.41
C ARG A 102 12.46 -9.26 2.06
N PHE A 103 11.85 -8.27 1.42
CA PHE A 103 12.19 -7.81 0.08
C PHE A 103 12.76 -6.40 0.10
N THR A 104 13.51 -6.08 -0.96
CA THR A 104 13.94 -4.71 -1.27
C THR A 104 13.42 -4.37 -2.65
N CYS A 105 12.43 -3.50 -2.75
CA CYS A 105 11.82 -2.97 -3.96
C CYS A 105 10.90 -1.79 -3.60
N ASP A 106 10.34 -1.13 -4.60
CA ASP A 106 9.48 0.03 -4.38
C ASP A 106 8.05 -0.16 -4.91
N GLY A 107 7.71 -1.36 -5.36
CA GLY A 107 6.36 -1.69 -5.79
C GLY A 107 6.09 -3.18 -5.87
N PHE A 108 4.81 -3.51 -5.83
CA PHE A 108 4.30 -4.86 -6.03
C PHE A 108 3.08 -4.85 -6.93
N VAL A 109 2.93 -5.94 -7.69
CA VAL A 109 1.72 -6.26 -8.44
C VAL A 109 1.30 -7.70 -8.15
N THR A 110 0.02 -8.02 -8.26
CA THR A 110 -0.47 -9.39 -8.09
C THR A 110 -1.81 -9.58 -8.81
N ASN A 111 -2.08 -10.82 -9.24
CA ASN A 111 -3.39 -11.30 -9.66
C ASN A 111 -3.94 -12.38 -8.72
N GLU A 112 -3.24 -12.65 -7.61
CA GLU A 112 -3.73 -13.61 -6.63
C GLU A 112 -4.79 -12.97 -5.73
N PRO A 113 -5.96 -13.62 -5.54
CA PRO A 113 -6.97 -13.13 -4.61
C PRO A 113 -6.46 -13.16 -3.16
N ASP A 114 -7.04 -12.30 -2.32
CA ASP A 114 -6.75 -12.21 -0.88
C ASP A 114 -5.30 -11.85 -0.53
N VAL A 115 -4.52 -11.36 -1.50
CA VAL A 115 -3.19 -10.79 -1.26
C VAL A 115 -3.31 -9.29 -1.02
N THR A 116 -2.89 -8.82 0.14
CA THR A 116 -2.82 -7.39 0.45
C THR A 116 -1.43 -6.86 0.17
N LEU A 117 -1.34 -5.87 -0.72
CA LEU A 117 -0.09 -5.14 -1.00
C LEU A 117 -0.02 -3.87 -0.14
N ALA A 118 1.16 -3.56 0.39
CA ALA A 118 1.37 -2.33 1.14
C ALA A 118 2.65 -1.62 0.73
N VAL A 119 2.53 -0.30 0.53
CA VAL A 119 3.66 0.63 0.34
C VAL A 119 3.58 1.73 1.39
N PHE A 120 4.73 2.19 1.84
CA PHE A 120 4.86 3.21 2.86
C PHE A 120 5.27 4.54 2.22
N MET A 121 4.64 5.61 2.66
CA MET A 121 4.99 6.96 2.23
C MET A 121 4.95 7.93 3.42
N ALA A 122 5.72 9.00 3.31
CA ALA A 122 5.61 10.18 4.15
C ALA A 122 5.29 11.39 3.27
N ASP A 123 6.19 11.72 2.35
CA ASP A 123 6.13 12.83 1.41
C ASP A 123 6.21 12.40 -0.06
N CYS A 124 6.59 11.13 -0.32
CA CYS A 124 6.56 10.55 -1.67
C CYS A 124 5.14 10.22 -2.11
N LEU A 125 4.92 10.15 -3.41
CA LEU A 125 3.62 9.86 -4.01
C LEU A 125 3.36 8.35 -4.04
N PRO A 126 2.21 7.84 -3.53
CA PRO A 126 1.78 6.48 -3.78
C PRO A 126 1.02 6.38 -5.10
N ALA A 127 1.15 5.27 -5.80
CA ALA A 127 0.28 4.92 -6.90
C ALA A 127 -0.38 3.57 -6.63
N LEU A 128 -1.71 3.53 -6.77
CA LEU A 128 -2.48 2.30 -6.82
C LEU A 128 -2.95 2.07 -8.24
N LEU A 129 -2.76 0.87 -8.73
CA LEU A 129 -3.12 0.44 -10.08
C LEU A 129 -4.13 -0.71 -9.99
N HIS A 130 -5.09 -0.73 -10.89
CA HIS A 130 -6.10 -1.79 -10.91
C HIS A 130 -6.61 -2.00 -12.33
N ASP A 131 -6.50 -3.23 -12.78
CA ASP A 131 -7.23 -3.74 -13.95
C ASP A 131 -8.35 -4.66 -13.41
N PRO A 132 -9.62 -4.21 -13.44
CA PRO A 132 -10.73 -5.00 -12.92
C PRO A 132 -11.10 -6.19 -13.81
N ALA A 133 -10.77 -6.12 -15.11
CA ALA A 133 -11.09 -7.20 -16.06
C ALA A 133 -10.15 -8.40 -15.85
N ALA A 134 -8.85 -8.14 -15.72
CA ALA A 134 -7.85 -9.17 -15.45
C ALA A 134 -7.74 -9.53 -13.95
N GLY A 135 -8.34 -8.74 -13.04
CA GLY A 135 -8.21 -8.92 -11.61
C GLY A 135 -6.80 -8.65 -11.08
N VAL A 136 -6.04 -7.77 -11.74
CA VAL A 136 -4.66 -7.43 -11.37
C VAL A 136 -4.65 -6.13 -10.60
N ILE A 137 -3.92 -6.11 -9.48
CA ILE A 137 -3.71 -4.91 -8.67
C ILE A 137 -2.22 -4.58 -8.54
N GLY A 138 -1.92 -3.30 -8.33
CA GLY A 138 -0.58 -2.82 -8.04
C GLY A 138 -0.55 -1.75 -6.95
N ALA A 139 0.51 -1.74 -6.16
CA ALA A 139 0.82 -0.70 -5.19
C ALA A 139 2.28 -0.30 -5.33
N VAL A 140 2.54 0.98 -5.58
CA VAL A 140 3.84 1.50 -6.00
C VAL A 140 4.21 2.73 -5.20
N HIS A 141 5.43 2.78 -4.70
CA HIS A 141 6.04 3.93 -4.06
C HIS A 141 6.79 4.76 -5.10
N CYS A 142 6.19 5.86 -5.57
CA CYS A 142 6.78 6.77 -6.54
C CYS A 142 7.66 7.81 -5.85
N GLY A 143 8.79 7.39 -5.26
CA GLY A 143 9.84 8.29 -4.83
C GLY A 143 10.50 8.96 -6.05
N TRP A 144 11.13 10.15 -5.87
CA TRP A 144 11.62 10.93 -7.00
C TRP A 144 12.58 10.16 -7.94
N ARG A 145 13.47 9.31 -7.38
CA ARG A 145 14.40 8.50 -8.19
C ARG A 145 13.66 7.43 -8.99
N GLY A 146 12.72 6.72 -8.35
CA GLY A 146 11.88 5.72 -9.01
C GLY A 146 11.01 6.35 -10.11
N SER A 147 10.48 7.56 -9.87
CA SER A 147 9.69 8.30 -10.87
C SER A 147 10.53 8.68 -12.09
N VAL A 148 11.76 9.17 -11.88
CA VAL A 148 12.69 9.47 -13.00
C VAL A 148 13.11 8.19 -13.76
N ALA A 149 13.22 7.07 -13.05
CA ALA A 149 13.54 5.76 -13.64
C ALA A 149 12.31 4.99 -14.17
N ASP A 150 11.15 5.65 -14.26
CA ASP A 150 9.88 5.11 -14.79
C ASP A 150 9.35 3.88 -14.03
N ILE A 151 9.26 3.98 -12.71
CA ILE A 151 8.70 2.92 -11.87
C ILE A 151 7.24 2.58 -12.24
N LEU A 152 6.45 3.55 -12.72
CA LEU A 152 5.08 3.30 -13.15
C LEU A 152 5.04 2.46 -14.41
N GLY A 153 5.89 2.75 -15.40
CA GLY A 153 6.05 1.90 -16.59
C GLY A 153 6.48 0.48 -16.23
N ALA A 154 7.41 0.35 -15.27
CA ALA A 154 7.82 -0.96 -14.76
C ALA A 154 6.64 -1.71 -14.09
N ALA A 155 5.80 -1.01 -13.33
CA ALA A 155 4.62 -1.62 -12.70
C ALA A 155 3.60 -2.07 -13.74
N VAL A 156 3.28 -1.23 -14.73
CA VAL A 156 2.38 -1.57 -15.84
C VAL A 156 2.91 -2.79 -16.62
N ALA A 157 4.20 -2.83 -16.93
CA ALA A 157 4.80 -3.98 -17.60
C ALA A 157 4.65 -5.29 -16.82
N GLN A 158 4.81 -5.25 -15.48
CA GLN A 158 4.58 -6.40 -14.61
C GLN A 158 3.09 -6.78 -14.55
N MET A 159 2.18 -5.80 -14.53
CA MET A 159 0.73 -6.07 -14.58
C MET A 159 0.35 -6.74 -15.90
N CYS A 160 0.89 -6.26 -17.04
CA CYS A 160 0.68 -6.89 -18.34
C CYS A 160 1.20 -8.34 -18.39
N ALA A 161 2.32 -8.62 -17.72
CA ALA A 161 2.84 -9.99 -17.62
C ALA A 161 1.88 -10.92 -16.83
N LEU A 162 1.00 -10.34 -16.00
CA LEU A 162 -0.06 -11.06 -15.28
C LEU A 162 -1.41 -11.06 -16.04
N GLY A 163 -1.45 -10.51 -17.25
CA GLY A 163 -2.64 -10.51 -18.11
C GLY A 163 -3.44 -9.21 -18.08
N ALA A 164 -2.96 -8.16 -17.45
CA ALA A 164 -3.61 -6.85 -17.48
C ALA A 164 -3.44 -6.15 -18.84
N HIS A 165 -4.40 -5.28 -19.17
CA HIS A 165 -4.39 -4.46 -20.36
C HIS A 165 -4.37 -2.97 -19.98
N PRO A 166 -3.40 -2.17 -20.46
CA PRO A 166 -3.24 -0.76 -20.06
C PRO A 166 -4.41 0.15 -20.42
N GLU A 167 -5.27 -0.27 -21.33
CA GLU A 167 -6.49 0.43 -21.75
C GLU A 167 -7.72 0.14 -20.87
N ASP A 168 -7.66 -0.82 -19.97
CA ASP A 168 -8.71 -1.20 -19.02
C ASP A 168 -8.48 -0.56 -17.64
#